data_9049d609503d1ec9f8fc6259038a3969
#
_entry.id   9049d609503d1ec9f8fc6259038a3969
#
_cell.length_a   1.000
_cell.length_b   1.000
_cell.length_c   1.000
_cell.angle_alpha   90.00
_cell.angle_beta   90.00
_cell.angle_gamma   90.00
#
_symmetry.space_group_name_H-M   'P 1'
#
loop_
_entity.id
_entity.type
_entity.pdbx_description
1 polymer ?
#
loop_
_entity_poly.entity_id
_entity_poly.type
_entity_poly.pdbx_seq_one_letter_code
_entity_poly.pdbx_strand_id
1 'polypeptide(L)'
;SIDLGYFFNYNKRVYVGYQSSESSDIQNVNSNFISDFKNAFVTSQFEYIDFKIGDFLFPEKTVIHLKSGIGSRKSKIDDQNQFFVQVELKHNFYLNAKNIFHLKSQNYYLKSNSYVVNELHRFGGINSIRGFNENSLQGSIFSSLLTEYRYVLSSGMYIHSIIDYGYFQDQTNDVKDSLLGLGFGFGLLTKNGLFNLVYA
;
A
#
# COMPACT_ATOMS: atom_id res chain seq x y z
N SER A 1 13.81 8.19 -8.38
CA SER A 1 14.60 7.72 -7.23
C SER A 1 15.89 7.08 -7.70
N ILE A 2 16.88 7.12 -6.86
CA ILE A 2 18.16 6.40 -7.00
C ILE A 2 18.36 5.66 -5.68
N ASP A 3 18.55 4.34 -5.75
CA ASP A 3 18.65 3.50 -4.57
C ASP A 3 19.89 2.60 -4.68
N LEU A 4 20.63 2.48 -3.58
CA LEU A 4 21.72 1.53 -3.40
C LEU A 4 21.22 0.38 -2.53
N GLY A 5 21.30 -0.85 -3.03
CA GLY A 5 20.78 -2.04 -2.36
C GLY A 5 21.89 -2.97 -1.87
N TYR A 6 21.70 -3.52 -0.69
CA TYR A 6 22.50 -4.61 -0.15
C TYR A 6 21.62 -5.85 0.07
N PHE A 7 22.07 -6.98 -0.42
CA PHE A 7 21.37 -8.27 -0.38
C PHE A 7 22.06 -9.17 0.65
N PHE A 8 21.40 -9.39 1.80
CA PHE A 8 21.90 -10.34 2.80
C PHE A 8 21.79 -11.79 2.31
N ASN A 9 20.68 -12.09 1.64
CA ASN A 9 20.38 -13.35 0.98
C ASN A 9 19.23 -13.14 -0.03
N TYR A 10 18.72 -14.22 -0.63
CA TYR A 10 17.62 -14.14 -1.60
C TYR A 10 16.29 -13.62 -1.02
N ASN A 11 16.11 -13.67 0.32
CA ASN A 11 14.91 -13.25 1.01
C ASN A 11 14.97 -11.84 1.60
N LYS A 12 16.19 -11.33 1.92
CA LYS A 12 16.38 -10.10 2.71
C LYS A 12 17.20 -9.09 1.97
N ARG A 13 16.67 -7.87 1.84
CA ARG A 13 17.29 -6.76 1.13
C ARG A 13 17.12 -5.48 1.92
N VAL A 14 18.13 -4.61 1.85
CA VAL A 14 18.09 -3.25 2.41
C VAL A 14 18.50 -2.29 1.32
N TYR A 15 17.83 -1.15 1.25
CA TYR A 15 18.16 -0.09 0.32
C TYR A 15 18.29 1.22 1.07
N VAL A 16 19.22 2.05 0.62
CA VAL A 16 19.34 3.45 1.00
C VAL A 16 19.32 4.26 -0.28
N GLY A 17 18.51 5.29 -0.33
CA GLY A 17 18.32 6.02 -1.57
C GLY A 17 17.94 7.48 -1.40
N TYR A 18 17.80 8.12 -2.54
CA TYR A 18 17.28 9.48 -2.68
C TYR A 18 16.08 9.47 -3.62
N GLN A 19 14.98 10.02 -3.13
CA GLN A 19 13.74 10.16 -3.89
C GLN A 19 13.39 11.64 -4.01
N SER A 20 13.13 12.09 -5.23
CA SER A 20 12.54 13.41 -5.48
C SER A 20 11.31 13.26 -6.37
N SER A 21 10.26 13.99 -6.06
CA SER A 21 9.08 14.12 -6.91
C SER A 21 8.64 15.56 -6.98
N GLU A 22 7.99 15.90 -8.08
CA GLU A 22 7.51 17.24 -8.38
C GLU A 22 6.09 17.14 -8.92
N SER A 23 5.22 18.02 -8.43
CA SER A 23 3.90 18.25 -8.96
C SER A 23 3.84 19.71 -9.41
N SER A 24 3.64 19.94 -10.70
CA SER A 24 3.65 21.26 -11.31
C SER A 24 2.48 21.43 -12.29
N ASP A 25 2.25 22.65 -12.71
CA ASP A 25 1.23 23.04 -13.69
C ASP A 25 -0.22 22.72 -13.27
N ILE A 26 -0.51 22.81 -11.99
CA ILE A 26 -1.87 22.67 -11.48
C ILE A 26 -2.68 23.89 -11.91
N GLN A 27 -3.50 23.70 -12.93
CA GLN A 27 -4.36 24.76 -13.48
C GLN A 27 -5.73 24.76 -12.80
N ASN A 28 -6.20 25.97 -12.47
CA ASN A 28 -7.60 26.28 -12.10
C ASN A 28 -8.21 25.47 -10.94
N VAL A 29 -7.48 25.28 -9.85
CA VAL A 29 -8.07 24.70 -8.66
C VAL A 29 -8.32 25.78 -7.62
N ASN A 30 -9.59 26.08 -7.36
CA ASN A 30 -10.05 27.00 -6.32
C ASN A 30 -9.88 26.40 -4.90
N SER A 31 -8.79 25.69 -4.65
CA SER A 31 -8.51 25.10 -3.34
C SER A 31 -7.22 25.66 -2.78
N ASN A 32 -7.31 26.26 -1.60
CA ASN A 32 -6.16 26.80 -0.86
C ASN A 32 -5.16 25.70 -0.44
N PHE A 33 -5.50 24.44 -0.59
CA PHE A 33 -4.70 23.28 -0.16
C PHE A 33 -4.05 22.51 -1.31
N ILE A 34 -4.32 22.88 -2.57
CA ILE A 34 -3.64 22.28 -3.73
C ILE A 34 -2.57 23.27 -4.20
N SER A 35 -1.34 22.83 -4.29
CA SER A 35 -0.19 23.65 -4.68
C SER A 35 0.81 22.84 -5.48
N ASP A 36 1.50 23.54 -6.39
CA ASP A 36 2.73 23.00 -6.95
C ASP A 36 3.74 22.78 -5.83
N PHE A 37 4.37 21.63 -5.83
CA PHE A 37 5.40 21.32 -4.85
C PHE A 37 6.51 20.46 -5.45
N LYS A 38 7.67 20.53 -4.80
CA LYS A 38 8.80 19.61 -5.02
C LYS A 38 9.22 19.06 -3.69
N ASN A 39 9.31 17.75 -3.60
CA ASN A 39 9.84 17.10 -2.41
C ASN A 39 11.16 16.35 -2.72
N ALA A 40 11.95 16.19 -1.68
CA ALA A 40 13.21 15.46 -1.72
C ALA A 40 13.40 14.74 -0.39
N PHE A 41 13.63 13.42 -0.46
CA PHE A 41 13.81 12.56 0.71
C PHE A 41 15.05 11.71 0.57
N VAL A 42 15.78 11.56 1.67
CA VAL A 42 16.68 10.43 1.87
C VAL A 42 15.83 9.28 2.42
N THR A 43 15.90 8.13 1.79
CA THR A 43 15.04 6.98 2.10
C THR A 43 15.84 5.79 2.56
N SER A 44 15.25 4.99 3.44
CA SER A 44 15.71 3.65 3.82
C SER A 44 14.57 2.67 3.60
N GLN A 45 14.88 1.50 3.02
CA GLN A 45 13.91 0.45 2.76
C GLN A 45 14.46 -0.89 3.24
N PHE A 46 13.56 -1.71 3.79
CA PHE A 46 13.83 -3.10 4.12
C PHE A 46 12.78 -3.98 3.46
N GLU A 47 13.24 -5.04 2.81
CA GLU A 47 12.37 -6.06 2.19
C GLU A 47 12.72 -7.44 2.73
N TYR A 48 11.69 -8.19 3.08
CA TYR A 48 11.76 -9.60 3.37
C TYR A 48 10.65 -10.33 2.63
N ILE A 49 11.02 -11.33 1.83
CA ILE A 49 10.04 -12.17 1.10
C ILE A 49 10.39 -13.63 1.34
N ASP A 50 9.46 -14.35 1.96
CA ASP A 50 9.53 -15.81 2.13
C ASP A 50 8.60 -16.48 1.11
N PHE A 51 9.12 -17.43 0.36
CA PHE A 51 8.39 -18.12 -0.69
C PHE A 51 8.03 -19.54 -0.25
N LYS A 52 6.82 -19.97 -0.60
CA LYS A 52 6.39 -21.37 -0.50
C LYS A 52 6.67 -22.07 -1.83
N ILE A 53 7.74 -22.84 -1.85
CA ILE A 53 8.16 -23.59 -3.04
C ILE A 53 7.05 -24.57 -3.47
N GLY A 54 6.72 -24.54 -4.77
CA GLY A 54 5.69 -25.42 -5.37
C GLY A 54 4.26 -24.92 -5.24
N ASP A 55 4.01 -23.78 -4.59
CA ASP A 55 2.70 -23.15 -4.57
C ASP A 55 2.61 -22.11 -5.69
N PHE A 56 1.91 -22.43 -6.77
CA PHE A 56 1.75 -21.56 -7.92
C PHE A 56 0.61 -20.54 -7.75
N LEU A 57 -0.35 -20.81 -6.84
CA LEU A 57 -1.43 -19.87 -6.54
C LEU A 57 -0.98 -18.77 -5.57
N PHE A 58 -0.19 -19.15 -4.56
CA PHE A 58 0.23 -18.24 -3.49
C PHE A 58 1.73 -18.42 -3.20
N PRO A 59 2.60 -18.06 -4.16
CA PRO A 59 4.05 -18.32 -4.02
C PRO A 59 4.67 -17.50 -2.88
N GLU A 60 4.15 -16.33 -2.57
CA GLU A 60 4.63 -15.51 -1.45
C GLU A 60 3.94 -15.93 -0.16
N LYS A 61 4.68 -16.55 0.76
CA LYS A 61 4.16 -16.93 2.07
C LYS A 61 4.14 -15.75 3.03
N THR A 62 5.25 -15.03 3.10
CA THR A 62 5.40 -13.84 3.96
C THR A 62 6.09 -12.75 3.19
N VAL A 63 5.55 -11.53 3.26
CA VAL A 63 6.16 -10.33 2.69
C VAL A 63 6.19 -9.25 3.76
N ILE A 64 7.33 -8.60 3.91
CA ILE A 64 7.51 -7.42 4.76
C ILE A 64 8.21 -6.38 3.91
N HIS A 65 7.55 -5.26 3.67
CA HIS A 65 8.15 -4.08 3.08
C HIS A 65 8.05 -2.94 4.10
N LEU A 66 9.18 -2.37 4.45
CA LEU A 66 9.28 -1.20 5.30
C LEU A 66 10.04 -0.13 4.52
N LYS A 67 9.47 1.05 4.41
CA LYS A 67 10.10 2.22 3.81
C LYS A 67 9.92 3.42 4.72
N SER A 68 10.99 4.17 4.93
CA SER A 68 10.96 5.44 5.65
C SER A 68 11.76 6.48 4.90
N GLY A 69 11.42 7.75 5.10
CA GLY A 69 12.17 8.84 4.48
C GLY A 69 12.11 10.10 5.33
N ILE A 70 13.23 10.82 5.33
CA ILE A 70 13.37 12.13 5.96
C ILE A 70 13.76 13.11 4.86
N GLY A 71 13.09 14.25 4.81
CA GLY A 71 13.34 15.21 3.76
C GLY A 71 12.57 16.51 3.91
N SER A 72 12.38 17.18 2.80
CA SER A 72 11.65 18.44 2.77
C SER A 72 10.73 18.53 1.56
N ARG A 73 9.62 19.24 1.74
CA ARG A 73 8.76 19.73 0.67
C ARG A 73 8.98 21.23 0.52
N LYS A 74 9.13 21.67 -0.72
CA LYS A 74 9.11 23.08 -1.12
C LYS A 74 7.85 23.32 -1.94
N SER A 75 7.05 24.31 -1.56
CA SER A 75 5.83 24.66 -2.28
C SER A 75 5.66 26.18 -2.35
N LYS A 76 4.70 26.66 -3.16
CA LYS A 76 4.35 28.09 -3.22
C LYS A 76 3.72 28.61 -1.92
N ILE A 77 3.16 27.69 -1.10
CA ILE A 77 2.50 28.03 0.16
C ILE A 77 3.54 28.14 1.27
N ASP A 78 4.40 27.13 1.43
CA ASP A 78 5.41 27.04 2.47
C ASP A 78 6.44 25.95 2.20
N ASP A 79 7.56 26.01 2.92
CA ASP A 79 8.59 24.99 2.94
C ASP A 79 8.49 24.21 4.26
N GLN A 80 8.45 22.88 4.19
CA GLN A 80 8.28 22.00 5.35
C GLN A 80 9.32 20.89 5.40
N ASN A 81 9.82 20.62 6.61
CA ASN A 81 10.52 19.36 6.87
C ASN A 81 9.50 18.24 7.09
N GLN A 82 9.76 17.12 6.48
CA GLN A 82 8.83 16.00 6.47
C GLN A 82 9.53 14.68 6.81
N PHE A 83 8.75 13.80 7.40
CA PHE A 83 9.12 12.41 7.66
C PHE A 83 7.97 11.52 7.25
N PHE A 84 8.25 10.43 6.54
CA PHE A 84 7.23 9.43 6.24
C PHE A 84 7.68 8.01 6.60
N VAL A 85 6.70 7.18 6.91
CA VAL A 85 6.84 5.73 7.05
C VAL A 85 5.77 5.04 6.25
N GLN A 86 6.16 3.99 5.54
CA GLN A 86 5.27 3.09 4.84
C GLN A 86 5.62 1.65 5.23
N VAL A 87 4.60 0.88 5.62
CA VAL A 87 4.74 -0.52 6.03
C VAL A 87 3.71 -1.35 5.28
N GLU A 88 4.16 -2.40 4.61
CA GLU A 88 3.30 -3.46 4.10
C GLU A 88 3.75 -4.79 4.71
N LEU A 89 2.79 -5.48 5.32
CA LEU A 89 2.95 -6.82 5.86
C LEU A 89 1.94 -7.73 5.16
N LYS A 90 2.40 -8.90 4.70
CA LYS A 90 1.54 -9.91 4.09
C LYS A 90 1.91 -11.28 4.62
N HIS A 91 0.94 -12.09 4.98
CA HIS A 91 1.18 -13.47 5.39
C HIS A 91 0.04 -14.40 4.99
N ASN A 92 0.39 -15.58 4.53
CA ASN A 92 -0.52 -16.68 4.24
C ASN A 92 -0.42 -17.76 5.31
N PHE A 93 -1.45 -17.91 6.14
CA PHE A 93 -1.59 -18.99 7.12
C PHE A 93 -2.25 -20.18 6.45
N TYR A 94 -1.49 -21.26 6.28
CA TYR A 94 -1.99 -22.51 5.70
C TYR A 94 -2.59 -23.39 6.79
N LEU A 95 -3.92 -23.41 6.89
CA LEU A 95 -4.63 -24.25 7.86
C LEU A 95 -4.57 -25.73 7.43
N ASN A 96 -4.66 -25.97 6.14
CA ASN A 96 -4.43 -27.26 5.47
C ASN A 96 -4.20 -27.04 3.96
N ALA A 97 -4.17 -28.11 3.17
CA ALA A 97 -3.91 -28.04 1.73
C ALA A 97 -4.95 -27.23 0.93
N LYS A 98 -6.18 -27.06 1.45
CA LYS A 98 -7.27 -26.36 0.76
C LYS A 98 -7.67 -25.04 1.42
N ASN A 99 -7.33 -24.84 2.69
CA ASN A 99 -7.83 -23.72 3.48
C ASN A 99 -6.66 -22.82 3.88
N ILE A 100 -6.71 -21.56 3.44
CA ILE A 100 -5.68 -20.57 3.66
C ILE A 100 -6.34 -19.31 4.19
N PHE A 101 -5.81 -18.76 5.28
CA PHE A 101 -6.16 -17.44 5.75
C PHE A 101 -5.07 -16.45 5.35
N HIS A 102 -5.44 -15.47 4.54
CA HIS A 102 -4.56 -14.42 4.06
C HIS A 102 -4.78 -13.15 4.85
N LEU A 103 -3.68 -12.57 5.30
CA LEU A 103 -3.65 -11.29 6.00
C LEU A 103 -2.69 -10.36 5.27
N LYS A 104 -3.15 -9.14 4.98
CA LYS A 104 -2.32 -8.04 4.49
C LYS A 104 -2.61 -6.79 5.31
N SER A 105 -1.57 -6.13 5.80
CA SER A 105 -1.67 -4.83 6.46
C SER A 105 -0.88 -3.80 5.65
N GLN A 106 -1.48 -2.65 5.41
CA GLN A 106 -0.84 -1.51 4.74
C GLN A 106 -0.98 -0.30 5.64
N ASN A 107 0.14 0.35 5.92
CA ASN A 107 0.18 1.50 6.80
C ASN A 107 1.03 2.60 6.17
N TYR A 108 0.54 3.81 6.24
CA TYR A 108 1.23 5.01 5.79
C TYR A 108 1.10 6.11 6.83
N TYR A 109 2.19 6.79 7.09
CA TYR A 109 2.26 7.94 7.98
C TYR A 109 3.15 9.01 7.38
N LEU A 110 2.61 10.21 7.18
CA LEU A 110 3.35 11.41 6.79
C LEU A 110 3.24 12.43 7.91
N LYS A 111 4.38 12.86 8.44
CA LYS A 111 4.48 13.96 9.40
C LYS A 111 4.98 15.22 8.71
N SER A 112 4.19 16.29 8.84
CA SER A 112 4.49 17.64 8.39
C SER A 112 3.81 18.64 9.35
N ASN A 113 4.21 19.90 9.34
CA ASN A 113 3.47 20.94 10.08
C ASN A 113 2.29 21.48 9.26
N SER A 114 2.36 21.39 7.94
CA SER A 114 1.27 21.71 7.02
C SER A 114 1.23 20.68 5.89
N TYR A 115 0.09 20.53 5.24
CA TYR A 115 -0.12 19.54 4.18
C TYR A 115 -0.72 20.20 2.94
N VAL A 116 -0.38 19.67 1.77
CA VAL A 116 -1.07 19.96 0.51
C VAL A 116 -1.77 18.71 0.03
N VAL A 117 -2.97 18.86 -0.55
CA VAL A 117 -3.85 17.75 -0.92
C VAL A 117 -3.17 16.75 -1.87
N ASN A 118 -2.39 17.26 -2.81
CA ASN A 118 -1.75 16.46 -3.84
C ASN A 118 -0.47 15.72 -3.39
N GLU A 119 -0.01 15.91 -2.13
CA GLU A 119 1.05 15.10 -1.54
C GLU A 119 0.54 13.92 -0.69
N LEU A 120 -0.74 13.93 -0.34
CA LEU A 120 -1.34 12.91 0.52
C LEU A 120 -1.33 11.53 -0.15
N HIS A 121 -1.19 10.50 0.67
CA HIS A 121 -1.28 9.12 0.20
C HIS A 121 -2.70 8.82 -0.27
N ARG A 122 -2.82 8.28 -1.48
CA ARG A 122 -4.09 7.87 -2.06
C ARG A 122 -4.29 6.38 -1.91
N PHE A 123 -5.52 5.99 -1.59
CA PHE A 123 -5.91 4.60 -1.36
C PHE A 123 -7.37 4.36 -1.74
N GLY A 124 -7.84 3.13 -1.58
CA GLY A 124 -9.09 2.58 -2.10
C GLY A 124 -8.82 1.70 -3.30
N GLY A 125 -9.75 0.80 -3.61
CA GLY A 125 -9.66 -0.11 -4.74
C GLY A 125 -9.14 -1.51 -4.40
N ILE A 126 -8.95 -2.32 -5.44
CA ILE A 126 -8.69 -3.76 -5.32
C ILE A 126 -7.40 -4.11 -4.55
N ASN A 127 -6.40 -3.24 -4.57
CA ASN A 127 -5.11 -3.44 -3.93
C ASN A 127 -5.01 -2.81 -2.53
N SER A 128 -6.04 -2.09 -2.11
CA SER A 128 -6.16 -1.41 -0.83
C SER A 128 -7.48 -1.82 -0.15
N ILE A 129 -8.36 -0.89 0.24
CA ILE A 129 -9.67 -1.21 0.81
C ILE A 129 -10.64 -1.48 -0.35
N ARG A 130 -11.10 -2.73 -0.46
CA ARG A 130 -12.07 -3.14 -1.50
C ARG A 130 -13.47 -2.64 -1.15
N GLY A 131 -14.30 -2.40 -2.17
CA GLY A 131 -15.60 -1.74 -2.02
C GLY A 131 -15.57 -0.22 -2.19
N PHE A 132 -14.38 0.36 -2.33
CA PHE A 132 -14.17 1.78 -2.63
C PHE A 132 -13.50 1.94 -4.00
N ASN A 133 -13.78 3.05 -4.69
CA ASN A 133 -13.16 3.32 -5.98
C ASN A 133 -11.64 3.46 -5.86
N GLU A 134 -10.93 3.09 -6.92
CA GLU A 134 -9.46 3.15 -6.96
C GLU A 134 -8.97 4.58 -6.71
N ASN A 135 -8.04 4.74 -5.73
CA ASN A 135 -7.44 6.01 -5.35
C ASN A 135 -8.43 7.15 -5.03
N SER A 136 -9.67 6.82 -4.62
CA SER A 136 -10.72 7.80 -4.33
C SER A 136 -10.59 8.47 -2.96
N LEU A 137 -9.83 7.90 -2.07
CA LEU A 137 -9.58 8.37 -0.71
C LEU A 137 -8.13 8.81 -0.55
N GLN A 138 -7.88 9.69 0.42
CA GLN A 138 -6.55 10.19 0.69
C GLN A 138 -6.34 10.48 2.17
N GLY A 139 -5.08 10.46 2.62
CA GLY A 139 -4.76 10.81 4.00
C GLY A 139 -3.26 10.98 4.25
N SER A 140 -2.93 11.72 5.29
CA SER A 140 -1.58 11.78 5.86
C SER A 140 -1.29 10.60 6.78
N ILE A 141 -2.36 9.98 7.30
CA ILE A 141 -2.32 8.72 8.05
C ILE A 141 -3.27 7.75 7.37
N PHE A 142 -2.81 6.55 7.12
CA PHE A 142 -3.62 5.44 6.62
C PHE A 142 -3.15 4.14 7.25
N SER A 143 -4.08 3.33 7.72
CA SER A 143 -3.83 1.99 8.24
C SER A 143 -4.92 1.07 7.77
N SER A 144 -4.57 -0.09 7.26
CA SER A 144 -5.53 -1.09 6.81
C SER A 144 -5.16 -2.50 7.19
N LEU A 145 -6.18 -3.31 7.37
CA LEU A 145 -6.12 -4.75 7.55
C LEU A 145 -7.05 -5.40 6.54
N LEU A 146 -6.45 -6.08 5.58
CA LEU A 146 -7.15 -6.78 4.50
C LEU A 146 -7.07 -8.27 4.78
N THR A 147 -8.23 -8.93 4.84
CA THR A 147 -8.29 -10.35 5.17
C THR A 147 -9.06 -11.13 4.12
N GLU A 148 -8.58 -12.33 3.85
CA GLU A 148 -9.26 -13.27 2.95
C GLU A 148 -9.22 -14.67 3.55
N TYR A 149 -10.36 -15.32 3.59
CA TYR A 149 -10.40 -16.77 3.73
C TYR A 149 -10.50 -17.39 2.34
N ARG A 150 -9.46 -18.14 1.96
CA ARG A 150 -9.29 -18.73 0.65
C ARG A 150 -9.55 -20.23 0.71
N TYR A 151 -10.42 -20.71 -0.15
CA TYR A 151 -10.68 -22.14 -0.34
C TYR A 151 -10.21 -22.59 -1.73
N VAL A 152 -9.22 -23.47 -1.76
CA VAL A 152 -8.61 -23.99 -2.99
C VAL A 152 -9.49 -25.12 -3.56
N LEU A 153 -10.06 -24.87 -4.73
CA LEU A 153 -10.90 -25.82 -5.47
C LEU A 153 -10.05 -26.83 -6.23
N SER A 154 -8.97 -26.37 -6.87
CA SER A 154 -8.01 -27.19 -7.62
C SER A 154 -6.63 -26.52 -7.60
N SER A 155 -5.63 -27.15 -8.21
CA SER A 155 -4.28 -26.58 -8.32
C SER A 155 -4.19 -25.23 -9.02
N GLY A 156 -5.24 -24.82 -9.73
CA GLY A 156 -5.29 -23.54 -10.45
C GLY A 156 -6.48 -22.67 -10.09
N MET A 157 -7.34 -23.06 -9.12
CA MET A 157 -8.57 -22.31 -8.83
C MET A 157 -8.83 -22.19 -7.33
N TYR A 158 -9.28 -21.04 -6.90
CA TYR A 158 -9.75 -20.81 -5.52
C TYR A 158 -10.90 -19.78 -5.49
N ILE A 159 -11.69 -19.86 -4.43
CA ILE A 159 -12.66 -18.84 -4.05
C ILE A 159 -12.22 -18.22 -2.72
N HIS A 160 -12.63 -17.00 -2.47
CA HIS A 160 -12.30 -16.32 -1.21
C HIS A 160 -13.39 -15.37 -0.74
N SER A 161 -13.55 -15.25 0.57
CA SER A 161 -14.27 -14.17 1.21
C SER A 161 -13.33 -13.02 1.52
N ILE A 162 -13.87 -11.82 1.63
CA ILE A 162 -13.13 -10.59 1.85
C ILE A 162 -13.74 -9.88 3.05
N ILE A 163 -12.89 -9.48 3.99
CA ILE A 163 -13.22 -8.56 5.08
C ILE A 163 -12.04 -7.61 5.23
N ASP A 164 -12.24 -6.35 4.85
CA ASP A 164 -11.23 -5.31 4.90
C ASP A 164 -11.65 -4.25 5.90
N TYR A 165 -10.72 -3.84 6.75
CA TYR A 165 -10.91 -2.72 7.67
C TYR A 165 -9.82 -1.68 7.41
N GLY A 166 -10.19 -0.41 7.39
CA GLY A 166 -9.28 0.71 7.23
C GLY A 166 -9.59 1.85 8.19
N TYR A 167 -8.57 2.62 8.51
CA TYR A 167 -8.64 3.88 9.22
C TYR A 167 -7.76 4.90 8.54
N PHE A 168 -8.23 6.15 8.40
CA PHE A 168 -7.43 7.21 7.84
C PHE A 168 -7.68 8.56 8.48
N GLN A 169 -6.71 9.46 8.31
CA GLN A 169 -6.84 10.87 8.65
C GLN A 169 -6.37 11.73 7.48
N ASP A 170 -7.25 12.60 7.00
CA ASP A 170 -6.94 13.66 6.06
C ASP A 170 -6.88 14.99 6.85
N GLN A 171 -5.67 15.49 7.09
CA GLN A 171 -5.46 16.72 7.84
C GLN A 171 -5.73 17.98 7.02
N THR A 172 -5.88 17.87 5.70
CA THR A 172 -6.23 19.01 4.85
C THR A 172 -7.72 19.35 4.93
N ASN A 173 -8.57 18.35 5.15
CA ASN A 173 -10.01 18.47 5.26
C ASN A 173 -10.54 18.23 6.69
N ASP A 174 -9.65 17.98 7.66
CA ASP A 174 -9.97 17.61 9.05
C ASP A 174 -10.91 16.40 9.15
N VAL A 175 -10.71 15.41 8.27
CA VAL A 175 -11.50 14.18 8.21
C VAL A 175 -10.74 13.05 8.89
N LYS A 176 -11.46 12.30 9.74
CA LYS A 176 -11.01 11.04 10.34
C LYS A 176 -12.14 10.05 10.21
N ASP A 177 -11.87 8.90 9.60
CA ASP A 177 -12.92 7.92 9.38
C ASP A 177 -12.38 6.49 9.35
N SER A 178 -13.29 5.54 9.53
CA SER A 178 -13.04 4.11 9.44
C SER A 178 -13.83 3.51 8.30
N LEU A 179 -13.22 2.59 7.59
CA LEU A 179 -13.75 1.97 6.38
C LEU A 179 -13.93 0.48 6.60
N LEU A 180 -15.00 -0.07 6.08
CA LEU A 180 -15.29 -1.50 6.08
C LEU A 180 -15.60 -1.94 4.65
N GLY A 181 -14.83 -2.89 4.14
CA GLY A 181 -15.07 -3.57 2.86
C GLY A 181 -15.47 -5.01 3.11
N LEU A 182 -16.55 -5.46 2.48
CA LEU A 182 -17.03 -6.83 2.53
C LEU A 182 -17.20 -7.35 1.10
N GLY A 183 -16.79 -8.59 0.85
CA GLY A 183 -16.91 -9.10 -0.49
C GLY A 183 -16.55 -10.58 -0.62
N PHE A 184 -16.51 -11.01 -1.85
CA PHE A 184 -16.04 -12.34 -2.24
C PHE A 184 -15.34 -12.28 -3.59
N GLY A 185 -14.56 -13.30 -3.88
CA GLY A 185 -13.84 -13.37 -5.14
C GLY A 185 -13.52 -14.79 -5.58
N PHE A 186 -13.04 -14.85 -6.81
CA PHE A 186 -12.62 -16.06 -7.48
C PHE A 186 -11.26 -15.82 -8.16
N GLY A 187 -10.34 -16.74 -7.96
CA GLY A 187 -9.03 -16.71 -8.60
C GLY A 187 -8.83 -17.92 -9.52
N LEU A 188 -8.28 -17.66 -10.71
CA LEU A 188 -7.96 -18.66 -11.72
C LEU A 188 -6.54 -18.45 -12.23
N LEU A 189 -5.69 -19.45 -12.04
CA LEU A 189 -4.35 -19.48 -12.62
C LEU A 189 -4.44 -19.83 -14.10
N THR A 190 -3.97 -18.92 -14.93
CA THR A 190 -3.91 -19.09 -16.39
C THR A 190 -2.44 -19.19 -16.84
N LYS A 191 -2.20 -19.50 -18.11
CA LYS A 191 -0.84 -19.49 -18.68
C LYS A 191 -0.19 -18.11 -18.63
N ASN A 192 -0.99 -17.05 -18.59
CA ASN A 192 -0.52 -15.65 -18.60
C ASN A 192 -0.44 -15.01 -17.20
N GLY A 193 -0.80 -15.75 -16.15
CA GLY A 193 -0.79 -15.28 -14.76
C GLY A 193 -2.09 -15.57 -14.01
N LEU A 194 -2.20 -15.06 -12.81
CA LEU A 194 -3.38 -15.24 -11.95
C LEU A 194 -4.44 -14.19 -12.32
N PHE A 195 -5.59 -14.66 -12.78
CA PHE A 195 -6.79 -13.85 -12.96
C PHE A 195 -7.61 -13.83 -11.67
N ASN A 196 -7.92 -12.64 -11.19
CA ASN A 196 -8.74 -12.42 -10.00
C ASN A 196 -9.99 -11.63 -10.35
N LEU A 197 -11.16 -12.19 -10.00
CA LEU A 197 -12.44 -11.51 -10.03
C LEU A 197 -12.88 -11.25 -8.60
N VAL A 198 -13.15 -10.00 -8.26
CA VAL A 198 -13.55 -9.56 -6.93
C VAL A 198 -14.84 -8.75 -7.03
N TYR A 199 -15.77 -9.03 -6.12
CA TYR A 199 -16.98 -8.25 -5.88
C TYR A 199 -16.97 -7.84 -4.40
N ALA A 200 -16.95 -6.52 -4.14
CA ALA A 200 -16.96 -5.93 -2.81
C ALA A 200 -17.71 -4.60 -2.78
#